data_1977ab447ecf77102c441beb2873521d
#
_entry.id   1977ab447ecf77102c441beb2873521d
#
_cell.length_a   1.000
_cell.length_b   1.000
_cell.length_c   1.000
_cell.angle_alpha   90.00
_cell.angle_beta   90.00
_cell.angle_gamma   90.00
#
_symmetry.space_group_name_H-M   'P 1'
#
loop_
_entity.id
_entity.type
_entity.pdbx_description
1 polymer ?
#
loop_
_entity_poly.entity_id
_entity_poly.type
_entity_poly.pdbx_seq_one_letter_code
_entity_poly.pdbx_strand_id
1 'polypeptide(L)'
;MTCAKLISTTAIDRNPPRRATINGALVVGNLPADYLATLGFYTLDESAPKPQDAPDGRHYEPRYACDDAGAPARVVRSWALVADPPPPPVDYSKRKLYRVFLGRGVWPQVKAWMEVQGVWEDWEYATTLQSDDPFMASAIPQIQRLMGLADGEMAEILAACAV
;
A
#
# COMPACT_ATOMS: atom_id res chain seq x y z
N MET A 1 -32.31 4.03 7.95
CA MET A 1 -31.40 5.19 7.97
C MET A 1 -30.06 4.71 8.53
N THR A 2 -28.99 4.88 7.80
CA THR A 2 -27.65 4.47 8.28
C THR A 2 -26.99 5.67 8.95
N CYS A 3 -26.56 5.49 10.20
CA CYS A 3 -25.84 6.53 10.93
C CYS A 3 -24.38 6.13 11.11
N ALA A 4 -23.50 7.12 11.11
CA ALA A 4 -22.08 6.94 11.37
C ALA A 4 -21.51 8.09 12.20
N LYS A 5 -20.44 7.79 12.92
CA LYS A 5 -19.63 8.75 13.65
C LYS A 5 -18.28 8.87 12.98
N LEU A 6 -17.87 10.10 12.68
CA LEU A 6 -16.55 10.37 12.12
C LEU A 6 -15.48 10.11 13.20
N ILE A 7 -14.56 9.19 12.91
CA ILE A 7 -13.38 8.94 13.73
C ILE A 7 -12.18 9.71 13.17
N SER A 8 -12.01 9.65 11.85
CA SER A 8 -11.00 10.38 11.09
C SER A 8 -11.48 10.60 9.66
N THR A 9 -10.70 11.30 8.85
CA THR A 9 -11.04 11.50 7.42
C THR A 9 -11.08 10.20 6.61
N THR A 10 -10.52 9.11 7.13
CA THR A 10 -10.49 7.80 6.48
C THR A 10 -11.30 6.72 7.20
N ALA A 11 -11.81 7.01 8.40
CA ALA A 11 -12.49 6.02 9.23
C ALA A 11 -13.76 6.57 9.88
N ILE A 12 -14.80 5.76 9.88
CA ILE A 12 -16.07 6.03 10.54
C ILE A 12 -16.50 4.85 11.42
N ASP A 13 -17.15 5.15 12.52
CA ASP A 13 -17.86 4.15 13.32
C ASP A 13 -19.30 4.02 12.80
N ARG A 14 -19.69 2.82 12.39
CA ARG A 14 -21.02 2.48 11.86
C ARG A 14 -21.92 1.79 12.91
N ASN A 15 -21.48 1.74 14.15
CA ASN A 15 -22.16 1.01 15.22
C ASN A 15 -22.80 1.96 16.23
N PRO A 16 -23.92 2.63 15.90
CA PRO A 16 -24.62 3.44 16.88
C PRO A 16 -25.13 2.57 18.04
N PRO A 17 -25.17 3.10 19.26
CA PRO A 17 -25.70 2.38 20.40
C PRO A 17 -27.17 1.98 20.16
N ARG A 18 -27.54 0.79 20.60
CA ARG A 18 -28.90 0.25 20.42
C ARG A 18 -29.75 0.34 21.68
N ARG A 19 -29.21 0.89 22.77
CA ARG A 19 -29.94 1.14 24.02
C ARG A 19 -29.41 2.37 24.73
N ALA A 20 -30.30 3.15 25.28
CA ALA A 20 -29.97 4.32 26.10
C ALA A 20 -31.11 4.64 27.05
N THR A 21 -30.78 5.33 28.16
CA THR A 21 -31.81 5.95 29.01
C THR A 21 -32.00 7.37 28.55
N ILE A 22 -33.19 7.69 28.03
CA ILE A 22 -33.57 9.02 27.54
C ILE A 22 -34.74 9.50 28.37
N ASN A 23 -34.61 10.66 29.00
CA ASN A 23 -35.61 11.24 29.89
C ASN A 23 -36.11 10.26 30.95
N GLY A 24 -35.21 9.45 31.52
CA GLY A 24 -35.53 8.45 32.55
C GLY A 24 -36.14 7.14 32.03
N ALA A 25 -36.39 7.01 30.76
CA ALA A 25 -36.93 5.79 30.14
C ALA A 25 -35.84 5.04 29.37
N LEU A 26 -35.78 3.71 29.53
CA LEU A 26 -34.90 2.85 28.72
C LEU A 26 -35.49 2.67 27.32
N VAL A 27 -34.77 3.15 26.31
CA VAL A 27 -35.07 2.97 24.91
C VAL A 27 -34.15 1.90 24.32
N VAL A 28 -34.71 0.92 23.63
CA VAL A 28 -33.96 -0.18 22.99
C VAL A 28 -34.36 -0.25 21.51
N GLY A 29 -33.33 -0.44 20.64
CA GLY A 29 -33.53 -0.52 19.21
C GLY A 29 -33.05 0.76 18.50
N ASN A 30 -33.88 1.35 17.66
CA ASN A 30 -33.56 2.56 16.94
C ASN A 30 -33.68 3.79 17.87
N LEU A 31 -32.57 4.34 18.29
CA LEU A 31 -32.57 5.54 19.09
C LEU A 31 -32.91 6.78 18.23
N PRO A 32 -33.54 7.83 18.83
CA PRO A 32 -33.83 9.07 18.15
C PRO A 32 -32.59 9.73 17.53
N ALA A 33 -32.75 10.35 16.35
CA ALA A 33 -31.63 10.93 15.61
C ALA A 33 -30.94 12.09 16.35
N ASP A 34 -31.74 12.90 17.07
CA ASP A 34 -31.24 13.99 17.91
C ASP A 34 -30.37 13.46 19.07
N TYR A 35 -30.78 12.37 19.70
CA TYR A 35 -29.98 11.71 20.72
C TYR A 35 -28.70 11.14 20.14
N LEU A 36 -28.75 10.46 18.97
CA LEU A 36 -27.56 9.93 18.30
C LEU A 36 -26.59 11.05 17.90
N ALA A 37 -27.11 12.21 17.49
CA ALA A 37 -26.30 13.40 17.16
C ALA A 37 -25.53 13.92 18.41
N THR A 38 -26.09 13.85 19.60
CA THR A 38 -25.36 14.23 20.84
C THR A 38 -24.16 13.31 21.11
N LEU A 39 -24.16 12.09 20.57
CA LEU A 39 -23.05 11.13 20.65
C LEU A 39 -22.11 11.20 19.45
N GLY A 40 -22.38 12.16 18.52
CA GLY A 40 -21.60 12.36 17.30
C GLY A 40 -21.95 11.41 16.16
N PHE A 41 -23.10 10.71 16.22
CA PHE A 41 -23.62 9.88 15.14
C PHE A 41 -24.57 10.69 14.27
N TYR A 42 -24.24 10.83 13.02
CA TYR A 42 -25.00 11.57 12.01
C TYR A 42 -25.46 10.66 10.88
N THR A 43 -26.43 11.08 10.09
CA THR A 43 -26.79 10.36 8.86
C THR A 43 -25.57 10.21 7.96
N LEU A 44 -25.34 8.98 7.49
CA LEU A 44 -24.27 8.69 6.54
C LEU A 44 -24.78 8.86 5.11
N ASP A 45 -24.17 9.75 4.35
CA ASP A 45 -24.40 9.94 2.92
C ASP A 45 -23.26 9.31 2.12
N GLU A 46 -23.55 8.19 1.49
CA GLU A 46 -22.63 7.45 0.60
C GLU A 46 -23.11 7.54 -0.85
N SER A 47 -23.87 8.57 -1.22
CA SER A 47 -24.42 8.72 -2.57
C SER A 47 -23.34 8.96 -3.64
N ALA A 48 -22.17 9.52 -3.26
CA ALA A 48 -21.09 9.71 -4.20
C ALA A 48 -20.55 8.37 -4.71
N PRO A 49 -20.74 8.04 -6.02
CA PRO A 49 -20.23 6.81 -6.60
C PRO A 49 -18.70 6.79 -6.58
N LYS A 50 -18.11 5.60 -6.43
CA LYS A 50 -16.67 5.44 -6.61
C LYS A 50 -16.33 5.71 -8.08
N PRO A 51 -15.38 6.60 -8.39
CA PRO A 51 -14.89 6.76 -9.76
C PRO A 51 -14.33 5.44 -10.28
N GLN A 52 -14.55 5.14 -11.58
CA GLN A 52 -14.22 3.82 -12.13
C GLN A 52 -12.75 3.70 -12.54
N ASP A 53 -12.21 4.76 -13.14
CA ASP A 53 -10.88 4.72 -13.73
C ASP A 53 -9.89 5.54 -12.88
N ALA A 54 -9.05 4.87 -12.12
CA ALA A 54 -7.89 5.50 -11.52
C ALA A 54 -6.71 5.46 -12.50
N PRO A 55 -5.88 6.51 -12.59
CA PRO A 55 -4.62 6.47 -13.33
C PRO A 55 -3.70 5.37 -12.81
N ASP A 56 -2.82 4.84 -13.67
CA ASP A 56 -1.83 3.83 -13.30
C ASP A 56 -1.03 4.23 -12.05
N GLY A 57 -0.85 3.29 -11.15
CA GLY A 57 -0.14 3.49 -9.88
C GLY A 57 -0.93 4.31 -8.86
N ARG A 58 -2.26 4.42 -9.02
CA ARG A 58 -3.14 5.10 -8.07
C ARG A 58 -4.46 4.36 -7.90
N HIS A 59 -5.10 4.59 -6.75
CA HIS A 59 -6.43 4.08 -6.47
C HIS A 59 -7.27 5.11 -5.71
N TYR A 60 -8.59 4.90 -5.68
CA TYR A 60 -9.50 5.75 -4.94
C TYR A 60 -9.77 5.17 -3.56
N GLU A 61 -9.49 5.99 -2.53
CA GLU A 61 -9.87 5.70 -1.14
C GLU A 61 -11.07 6.55 -0.70
N PRO A 62 -11.98 5.98 0.12
CA PRO A 62 -13.05 6.78 0.70
C PRO A 62 -12.49 7.78 1.71
N ARG A 63 -13.04 9.00 1.67
CA ARG A 63 -12.81 10.05 2.66
C ARG A 63 -14.15 10.47 3.24
N TYR A 64 -14.16 10.75 4.52
CA TYR A 64 -15.35 11.12 5.25
C TYR A 64 -15.17 12.48 5.90
N ALA A 65 -16.21 13.31 5.84
CA ALA A 65 -16.25 14.61 6.49
C ALA A 65 -17.63 14.86 7.06
N CYS A 66 -17.72 15.64 8.15
CA CYS A 66 -18.99 16.20 8.60
C CYS A 66 -19.35 17.36 7.69
N ASP A 67 -20.58 17.36 7.18
CA ASP A 67 -21.21 18.49 6.49
C ASP A 67 -22.17 19.15 7.47
N ASP A 68 -21.72 20.25 8.06
CA ASP A 68 -22.50 21.05 9.02
C ASP A 68 -23.23 22.21 8.33
N ALA A 69 -23.00 22.45 7.03
CA ALA A 69 -23.60 23.53 6.28
C ALA A 69 -25.08 23.27 5.97
N GLY A 70 -25.51 22.02 6.04
CA GLY A 70 -26.90 21.59 5.89
C GLY A 70 -27.54 21.20 7.21
N ALA A 71 -28.81 21.50 7.40
CA ALA A 71 -29.58 20.95 8.52
C ALA A 71 -30.49 19.81 8.00
N PRO A 72 -30.39 18.58 8.52
CA PRO A 72 -29.50 18.12 9.60
C PRO A 72 -28.06 17.85 9.12
N ALA A 73 -27.11 18.04 10.03
CA ALA A 73 -25.70 17.67 9.80
C ALA A 73 -25.58 16.19 9.42
N ARG A 74 -24.64 15.86 8.54
CA ARG A 74 -24.43 14.51 8.02
C ARG A 74 -22.94 14.19 7.86
N VAL A 75 -22.59 12.90 7.85
CA VAL A 75 -21.29 12.42 7.43
C VAL A 75 -21.34 12.11 5.95
N VAL A 76 -20.54 12.78 5.16
CA VAL A 76 -20.51 12.64 3.68
C VAL A 76 -19.26 11.86 3.29
N ARG A 77 -19.44 10.87 2.40
CA ARG A 77 -18.34 10.18 1.74
C ARG A 77 -17.95 10.91 0.46
N SER A 78 -16.67 11.13 0.31
CA SER A 78 -16.03 11.54 -0.95
C SER A 78 -14.93 10.53 -1.33
N TRP A 79 -14.28 10.72 -2.46
CA TRP A 79 -13.22 9.84 -2.93
C TRP A 79 -11.95 10.64 -3.18
N ALA A 80 -10.84 10.22 -2.57
CA ALA A 80 -9.52 10.79 -2.79
C ALA A 80 -8.69 9.85 -3.66
N LEU A 81 -8.00 10.40 -4.64
CA LEU A 81 -7.03 9.67 -5.45
C LEU A 81 -5.70 9.61 -4.68
N VAL A 82 -5.27 8.42 -4.33
CA VAL A 82 -4.02 8.17 -3.58
C VAL A 82 -3.08 7.30 -4.41
N ALA A 83 -1.77 7.43 -4.16
CA ALA A 83 -0.80 6.55 -4.78
C ALA A 83 -0.96 5.13 -4.25
N ASP A 84 -0.78 4.13 -5.13
CA ASP A 84 -0.72 2.75 -4.71
C ASP A 84 0.47 2.53 -3.76
N PRO A 85 0.33 1.67 -2.75
CA PRO A 85 1.47 1.30 -1.97
C PRO A 85 2.54 0.69 -2.89
N PRO A 86 3.84 0.91 -2.61
CA PRO A 86 4.89 0.26 -3.38
C PRO A 86 4.66 -1.25 -3.35
N PRO A 87 4.94 -1.95 -4.45
CA PRO A 87 4.85 -3.40 -4.47
C PRO A 87 5.74 -3.98 -3.35
N PRO A 88 5.33 -5.10 -2.75
CA PRO A 88 6.15 -5.76 -1.75
C PRO A 88 7.52 -6.12 -2.34
N PRO A 89 8.59 -6.07 -1.54
CA PRO A 89 9.90 -6.51 -1.98
C PRO A 89 9.85 -7.94 -2.53
N VAL A 90 10.57 -8.18 -3.61
CA VAL A 90 10.70 -9.51 -4.22
C VAL A 90 12.02 -10.11 -3.78
N ASP A 91 11.97 -11.34 -3.29
CA ASP A 91 13.16 -12.11 -2.95
C ASP A 91 13.72 -12.79 -4.21
N TYR A 92 15.02 -12.67 -4.42
CA TYR A 92 15.73 -13.31 -5.51
C TYR A 92 16.65 -14.40 -5.00
N SER A 93 16.67 -15.55 -5.67
CA SER A 93 17.60 -16.63 -5.39
C SER A 93 19.03 -16.25 -5.81
N LYS A 94 19.90 -15.99 -4.85
CA LYS A 94 21.33 -15.78 -5.08
C LYS A 94 21.94 -16.88 -5.93
N ARG A 95 21.55 -18.15 -5.70
CA ARG A 95 22.06 -19.29 -6.45
C ARG A 95 21.66 -19.25 -7.92
N LYS A 96 20.42 -18.84 -8.23
CA LYS A 96 19.96 -18.70 -9.62
C LYS A 96 20.73 -17.57 -10.31
N LEU A 97 20.85 -16.39 -9.68
CA LEU A 97 21.62 -15.26 -10.18
C LEU A 97 23.08 -15.62 -10.45
N TYR A 98 23.74 -16.26 -9.50
CA TYR A 98 25.10 -16.74 -9.66
C TYR A 98 25.25 -17.61 -10.91
N ARG A 99 24.32 -18.57 -11.12
CA ARG A 99 24.36 -19.45 -12.30
C ARG A 99 24.19 -18.70 -13.60
N VAL A 100 23.33 -17.67 -13.63
CA VAL A 100 23.16 -16.80 -14.80
C VAL A 100 24.46 -16.06 -15.11
N PHE A 101 25.11 -15.46 -14.11
CA PHE A 101 26.38 -14.75 -14.27
C PHE A 101 27.52 -15.67 -14.73
N LEU A 102 27.57 -16.88 -14.16
CA LEU A 102 28.55 -17.89 -14.53
C LEU A 102 28.32 -18.38 -15.98
N GLY A 103 27.06 -18.69 -16.34
CA GLY A 103 26.71 -19.15 -17.68
C GLY A 103 26.97 -18.13 -18.78
N ARG A 104 26.92 -16.82 -18.45
CA ARG A 104 27.27 -15.72 -19.37
C ARG A 104 28.75 -15.32 -19.31
N GLY A 105 29.57 -16.00 -18.48
CA GLY A 105 31.00 -15.73 -18.37
C GLY A 105 31.38 -14.42 -17.71
N VAL A 106 30.41 -13.71 -17.09
CA VAL A 106 30.63 -12.37 -16.48
C VAL A 106 30.91 -12.42 -14.99
N TRP A 107 30.81 -13.60 -14.38
CA TRP A 107 31.01 -13.75 -12.93
C TRP A 107 32.32 -13.14 -12.40
N PRO A 108 33.50 -13.34 -13.05
CA PRO A 108 34.74 -12.77 -12.54
C PRO A 108 34.68 -11.23 -12.46
N GLN A 109 34.05 -10.57 -13.45
CA GLN A 109 33.92 -9.12 -13.49
C GLN A 109 32.92 -8.64 -12.42
N VAL A 110 31.79 -9.33 -12.26
CA VAL A 110 30.82 -9.03 -11.22
C VAL A 110 31.43 -9.14 -9.83
N LYS A 111 32.21 -10.21 -9.59
CA LYS A 111 32.90 -10.42 -8.32
C LYS A 111 33.91 -9.31 -8.07
N ALA A 112 34.78 -9.00 -9.02
CA ALA A 112 35.78 -7.97 -8.90
C ALA A 112 35.14 -6.59 -8.64
N TRP A 113 34.03 -6.31 -9.30
CA TRP A 113 33.26 -5.08 -9.04
C TRP A 113 32.74 -5.02 -7.60
N MET A 114 32.15 -6.11 -7.09
CA MET A 114 31.64 -6.19 -5.70
C MET A 114 32.77 -5.99 -4.68
N GLU A 115 33.95 -6.57 -4.92
CA GLU A 115 35.13 -6.39 -4.06
C GLU A 115 35.59 -4.94 -4.03
N VAL A 116 35.65 -4.27 -5.20
CA VAL A 116 36.01 -2.84 -5.31
C VAL A 116 35.00 -1.95 -4.61
N GLN A 117 33.71 -2.26 -4.69
CA GLN A 117 32.64 -1.49 -4.03
C GLN A 117 32.52 -1.79 -2.52
N GLY A 118 33.24 -2.81 -2.01
CA GLY A 118 33.14 -3.21 -0.60
C GLY A 118 31.85 -3.92 -0.24
N VAL A 119 31.11 -4.44 -1.24
CA VAL A 119 29.82 -5.12 -1.05
C VAL A 119 29.91 -6.64 -1.24
N TRP A 120 31.14 -7.17 -1.33
CA TRP A 120 31.37 -8.61 -1.48
C TRP A 120 30.85 -9.39 -0.28
N GLU A 121 31.04 -8.88 0.93
CA GLU A 121 30.58 -9.55 2.16
C GLU A 121 29.05 -9.63 2.20
N ASP A 122 28.35 -8.58 1.79
CA ASP A 122 26.87 -8.60 1.70
C ASP A 122 26.39 -9.69 0.75
N TRP A 123 27.07 -9.81 -0.42
CA TRP A 123 26.79 -10.92 -1.33
C TRP A 123 27.14 -12.28 -0.71
N GLU A 124 28.29 -12.43 -0.08
CA GLU A 124 28.78 -13.72 0.43
C GLU A 124 27.84 -14.29 1.49
N TYR A 125 27.40 -13.46 2.43
CA TYR A 125 26.57 -13.90 3.56
C TYR A 125 25.06 -13.87 3.26
N ALA A 126 24.60 -13.20 2.21
CA ALA A 126 23.20 -13.21 1.83
C ALA A 126 22.75 -14.64 1.45
N THR A 127 21.58 -15.03 1.94
CA THR A 127 20.88 -16.25 1.49
C THR A 127 19.96 -15.97 0.31
N THR A 128 19.27 -14.83 0.36
CA THR A 128 18.44 -14.24 -0.68
C THR A 128 18.86 -12.80 -0.88
N LEU A 129 18.45 -12.19 -1.98
CA LEU A 129 18.66 -10.77 -2.29
C LEU A 129 17.27 -10.13 -2.48
N GLN A 130 17.00 -9.05 -1.78
CA GLN A 130 15.71 -8.36 -1.87
C GLN A 130 15.74 -7.25 -2.91
N SER A 131 14.64 -7.03 -3.61
CA SER A 131 14.55 -6.01 -4.67
C SER A 131 14.73 -4.58 -4.16
N ASP A 132 14.44 -4.32 -2.90
CA ASP A 132 14.59 -3.02 -2.21
C ASP A 132 15.92 -2.88 -1.46
N ASP A 133 16.79 -3.89 -1.52
CA ASP A 133 18.13 -3.82 -0.96
C ASP A 133 18.96 -2.75 -1.69
N PRO A 134 19.58 -1.78 -0.98
CA PRO A 134 20.47 -0.80 -1.57
C PRO A 134 21.59 -1.41 -2.42
N PHE A 135 22.08 -2.60 -2.04
CA PHE A 135 23.03 -3.37 -2.85
C PHE A 135 22.42 -3.68 -4.23
N MET A 136 21.21 -4.21 -4.30
CA MET A 136 20.57 -4.56 -5.56
C MET A 136 20.35 -3.33 -6.44
N ALA A 137 19.94 -2.21 -5.86
CA ALA A 137 19.75 -0.95 -6.58
C ALA A 137 21.04 -0.45 -7.23
N SER A 138 22.18 -0.62 -6.58
CA SER A 138 23.51 -0.22 -7.10
C SER A 138 24.11 -1.25 -8.05
N ALA A 139 23.91 -2.55 -7.78
CA ALA A 139 24.54 -3.65 -8.53
C ALA A 139 23.88 -3.88 -9.89
N ILE A 140 22.54 -3.85 -9.96
CA ILE A 140 21.80 -4.19 -11.19
C ILE A 140 22.26 -3.37 -12.41
N PRO A 141 22.34 -2.01 -12.36
CA PRO A 141 22.77 -1.22 -13.52
C PRO A 141 24.20 -1.53 -13.97
N GLN A 142 25.08 -1.86 -13.03
CA GLN A 142 26.47 -2.20 -13.35
C GLN A 142 26.59 -3.59 -13.98
N ILE A 143 25.88 -4.56 -13.41
CA ILE A 143 25.83 -5.92 -13.95
C ILE A 143 25.21 -5.91 -15.34
N GLN A 144 24.15 -5.16 -15.57
CA GLN A 144 23.52 -4.98 -16.88
C GLN A 144 24.53 -4.49 -17.91
N ARG A 145 25.34 -3.48 -17.57
CA ARG A 145 26.41 -2.98 -18.44
C ARG A 145 27.49 -4.03 -18.70
N LEU A 146 27.96 -4.72 -17.65
CA LEU A 146 28.97 -5.77 -17.77
C LEU A 146 28.52 -6.91 -18.67
N MET A 147 27.22 -7.23 -18.62
CA MET A 147 26.62 -8.30 -19.41
C MET A 147 26.25 -7.85 -20.84
N GLY A 148 26.28 -6.55 -21.12
CA GLY A 148 25.85 -5.99 -22.40
C GLY A 148 24.36 -6.22 -22.71
N LEU A 149 23.52 -6.21 -21.66
CA LEU A 149 22.09 -6.48 -21.80
C LEU A 149 21.35 -5.25 -22.32
N ALA A 150 20.35 -5.50 -23.17
CA ALA A 150 19.37 -4.50 -23.57
C ALA A 150 18.42 -4.15 -22.42
N ASP A 151 17.72 -3.01 -22.57
CA ASP A 151 16.70 -2.60 -21.61
C ASP A 151 15.59 -3.67 -21.52
N GLY A 152 15.26 -4.11 -20.31
CA GLY A 152 14.26 -5.14 -20.03
C GLY A 152 14.83 -6.56 -19.87
N GLU A 153 15.93 -6.93 -20.51
CA GLU A 153 16.50 -8.29 -20.35
C GLU A 153 16.95 -8.58 -18.90
N MET A 154 17.44 -7.58 -18.18
CA MET A 154 17.77 -7.74 -16.77
C MET A 154 16.51 -7.99 -15.92
N ALA A 155 15.41 -7.33 -16.24
CA ALA A 155 14.13 -7.55 -15.55
C ALA A 155 13.63 -8.98 -15.76
N GLU A 156 13.77 -9.53 -16.96
CA GLU A 156 13.42 -10.93 -17.26
C GLU A 156 14.28 -11.92 -16.47
N ILE A 157 15.60 -11.65 -16.39
CA ILE A 157 16.53 -12.46 -15.58
C ILE A 157 16.12 -12.44 -14.11
N LEU A 158 15.83 -11.27 -13.57
CA LEU A 158 15.41 -11.12 -12.18
C LEU A 158 14.07 -11.83 -11.94
N ALA A 159 13.10 -11.70 -12.83
CA ALA A 159 11.84 -12.40 -12.73
C ALA A 159 12.02 -13.93 -12.71
N ALA A 160 12.92 -14.47 -13.54
CA ALA A 160 13.27 -15.91 -13.55
C ALA A 160 14.02 -16.35 -12.28
N CYS A 161 14.65 -15.41 -11.55
CA CYS A 161 15.37 -15.68 -10.31
C CYS A 161 14.52 -15.47 -9.05
N ALA A 162 13.31 -14.96 -9.17
CA ALA A 162 12.39 -14.78 -8.05
C ALA A 162 12.09 -16.12 -7.33
N VAL A 163 11.82 -16.02 -6.01
CA VAL A 163 11.60 -17.19 -5.11
C VAL A 163 10.10 -17.25 -4.75
#